data_7d1e5a8aed8020ef2d020ab6311ef475
#
_entry.id   7d1e5a8aed8020ef2d020ab6311ef475
#
_cell.length_a   1.000
_cell.length_b   1.000
_cell.length_c   1.000
_cell.angle_alpha   90.00
_cell.angle_beta   90.00
_cell.angle_gamma   90.00
#
_symmetry.space_group_name_H-M   'P 1'
#
loop_
_entity.id
_entity.type
_entity.pdbx_description
1 polymer ?
#
loop_
_entity_poly.entity_id
_entity_poly.type
_entity_poly.pdbx_seq_one_letter_code
_entity_poly.pdbx_strand_id
1 'polypeptide(L)'
;DEVETTLKKEGEEYILTYAPDHEWLADEERVYPVTVDPTVNTKPYNDKVVDTSVLSTAALDLASNPYLYAGALSNRNCVVDAYINFTKLPRIEKQWTISNAKLNLKTASDKSNKINAYKIKSEWETSTVRENPPSVESTIVDVCSVPSKTDTWVYWDITNTVYDWYNGEANYGIKLSSPYAQNNQSVFYPADAADSENIPYISVEYKTISSAQLENSRTIDIGRAGTATINDFTGNLVLSREDIGVDGNVMPVNISMIYNLNQVNGVTFGYGFTTNYTQTINYTGDVGRNKYYEYMCGDGSKVYFDYDEEIGEYTDRSDRGYTIENSGTKTNDYLNITITDSSGYEYQFDKYGRLIKISSNKGTEESAIEIAYVGDYTKYYEIDYIKDGVGRKYDFNYTDGKLTDISYYGNTNTVLKKVTYQYDSGSKLTKVTYPDGESVKYYYGNQCLVSAYNTDDYHVTFNYTNYTSSSKANRVTGIKEYGSQGTKGGDISVIYTPFQTEYINNNTGDTETLVFSNDGDLISTYNSDGYVTVNEYAKSSEAHGVSSLVNTY
;
A
#
# COMPACT_ATOMS: atom_id res chain seq x y z
N ASP A 1 9.80 23.31 11.40
CA ASP A 1 9.85 24.61 10.70
C ASP A 1 8.56 24.72 9.90
N GLU A 2 7.85 25.84 10.02
CA GLU A 2 6.55 26.00 9.39
C GLU A 2 6.73 26.39 7.92
N VAL A 3 6.12 25.62 7.01
CA VAL A 3 5.97 25.99 5.61
C VAL A 3 4.66 26.77 5.49
N GLU A 4 4.74 28.02 5.03
CA GLU A 4 3.54 28.80 4.79
C GLU A 4 2.72 28.15 3.69
N THR A 5 1.47 27.82 4.01
CA THR A 5 0.57 27.14 3.09
C THR A 5 -0.60 28.05 2.77
N THR A 6 -0.80 28.39 1.51
CA THR A 6 -1.93 29.21 1.07
C THR A 6 -2.79 28.44 0.06
N LEU A 7 -4.11 28.51 0.25
CA LEU A 7 -5.10 27.95 -0.68
C LEU A 7 -5.88 29.08 -1.32
N LYS A 8 -5.75 29.24 -2.63
CA LYS A 8 -6.44 30.28 -3.39
C LYS A 8 -7.38 29.65 -4.40
N LYS A 9 -8.62 30.12 -4.44
CA LYS A 9 -9.56 29.70 -5.49
C LYS A 9 -9.44 30.62 -6.70
N GLU A 10 -9.14 30.05 -7.87
CA GLU A 10 -9.11 30.76 -9.15
C GLU A 10 -10.08 30.10 -10.13
N GLY A 11 -11.27 30.69 -10.28
CA GLY A 11 -12.36 30.12 -11.08
C GLY A 11 -12.96 28.88 -10.40
N GLU A 12 -12.90 27.73 -11.08
CA GLU A 12 -13.32 26.42 -10.52
C GLU A 12 -12.16 25.63 -9.91
N GLU A 13 -10.94 26.16 -9.98
CA GLU A 13 -9.72 25.53 -9.49
C GLU A 13 -9.29 26.09 -8.12
N TYR A 14 -8.59 25.26 -7.34
CA TYR A 14 -7.96 25.67 -6.10
C TYR A 14 -6.45 25.50 -6.25
N ILE A 15 -5.71 26.58 -6.05
CA ILE A 15 -4.25 26.59 -6.04
C ILE A 15 -3.78 26.50 -4.61
N LEU A 16 -3.07 25.42 -4.28
CA LEU A 16 -2.39 25.24 -3.00
C LEU A 16 -0.91 25.60 -3.19
N THR A 17 -0.46 26.62 -2.49
CA THR A 17 0.95 27.06 -2.57
C THR A 17 1.63 26.73 -1.25
N TYR A 18 2.76 26.04 -1.33
CA TYR A 18 3.69 25.84 -0.23
C TYR A 18 4.85 26.81 -0.40
N ALA A 19 5.08 27.65 0.57
CA ALA A 19 6.20 28.61 0.59
C ALA A 19 7.07 28.31 1.80
N PRO A 20 8.13 27.50 1.66
CA PRO A 20 9.13 27.36 2.72
C PRO A 20 9.78 28.69 3.02
N ASP A 21 10.13 28.92 4.29
CA ASP A 21 10.82 30.14 4.71
C ASP A 21 12.14 30.31 3.94
N HIS A 22 12.34 31.49 3.36
CA HIS A 22 13.48 31.76 2.48
C HIS A 22 14.81 31.79 3.26
N GLU A 23 14.81 32.23 4.51
CA GLU A 23 16.01 32.22 5.37
C GLU A 23 16.35 30.78 5.77
N TRP A 24 15.31 29.97 6.03
CA TRP A 24 15.45 28.55 6.29
C TRP A 24 16.01 27.78 5.08
N LEU A 25 15.57 28.08 3.86
CA LEU A 25 16.10 27.50 2.65
C LEU A 25 17.55 27.94 2.37
N ALA A 26 17.94 29.17 2.72
CA ALA A 26 19.25 29.72 2.45
C ALA A 26 20.34 29.32 3.48
N ASP A 27 19.99 28.55 4.50
CA ASP A 27 20.92 28.10 5.54
C ASP A 27 22.02 27.20 4.95
N GLU A 28 23.29 27.55 5.19
CA GLU A 28 24.46 26.82 4.66
C GLU A 28 24.58 25.37 5.19
N GLU A 29 23.94 25.04 6.31
CA GLU A 29 23.87 23.67 6.85
C GLU A 29 22.75 22.83 6.21
N ARG A 30 21.98 23.37 5.29
CA ARG A 30 20.84 22.71 4.66
C ARG A 30 21.28 21.73 3.59
N VAL A 31 20.76 20.52 3.65
CA VAL A 31 20.98 19.48 2.63
C VAL A 31 19.79 19.46 1.67
N TYR A 32 20.06 19.60 0.38
CA TYR A 32 19.06 19.54 -0.70
C TYR A 32 19.05 18.14 -1.36
N PRO A 33 17.91 17.70 -1.93
CA PRO A 33 16.64 18.40 -2.03
C PRO A 33 15.84 18.40 -0.72
N VAL A 34 15.05 19.46 -0.50
CA VAL A 34 14.07 19.51 0.58
C VAL A 34 12.78 18.85 0.12
N THR A 35 12.36 17.80 0.77
CA THR A 35 11.12 17.08 0.44
C THR A 35 9.97 17.60 1.29
N VAL A 36 8.85 17.95 0.65
CA VAL A 36 7.59 18.25 1.33
C VAL A 36 6.72 17.00 1.25
N ASP A 37 6.66 16.24 2.35
CA ASP A 37 5.83 15.03 2.42
C ASP A 37 4.34 15.38 2.56
N PRO A 38 3.44 14.69 1.84
CA PRO A 38 2.01 14.93 1.98
C PRO A 38 1.54 14.46 3.36
N THR A 39 0.94 15.38 4.10
CA THR A 39 0.32 15.10 5.41
C THR A 39 -1.18 15.28 5.32
N VAL A 40 -1.94 14.27 5.74
CA VAL A 40 -3.38 14.39 5.96
C VAL A 40 -3.69 14.45 7.45
N ASN A 41 -4.82 15.03 7.80
CA ASN A 41 -5.25 15.10 9.19
C ASN A 41 -6.75 14.88 9.32
N THR A 42 -7.24 14.73 10.56
CA THR A 42 -8.64 14.51 10.88
C THR A 42 -9.46 15.79 10.98
N LYS A 43 -8.87 16.98 10.85
CA LYS A 43 -9.59 18.27 10.98
C LYS A 43 -10.87 18.36 10.13
N PRO A 44 -10.92 17.86 8.87
CA PRO A 44 -12.18 17.83 8.12
C PRO A 44 -13.30 16.98 8.73
N TYR A 45 -12.97 16.17 9.74
CA TYR A 45 -13.88 15.26 10.44
C TYR A 45 -14.01 15.59 11.91
N ASN A 46 -13.95 16.88 12.29
CA ASN A 46 -14.03 17.31 13.69
C ASN A 46 -15.29 16.82 14.39
N ASP A 47 -16.40 16.69 13.68
CA ASP A 47 -17.66 16.12 14.16
C ASP A 47 -17.57 14.61 14.48
N LYS A 48 -16.43 13.97 14.19
CA LYS A 48 -16.14 12.55 14.46
C LYS A 48 -15.10 12.36 15.55
N VAL A 49 -14.74 13.39 16.27
CA VAL A 49 -13.87 13.31 17.46
C VAL A 49 -14.76 13.22 18.70
N VAL A 50 -14.47 12.26 19.55
CA VAL A 50 -15.16 12.05 20.83
C VAL A 50 -14.12 12.07 21.93
N ASP A 51 -14.29 12.91 22.92
CA ASP A 51 -13.39 12.95 24.08
C ASP A 51 -14.12 13.13 25.40
N THR A 52 -13.45 12.81 26.48
CA THR A 52 -13.89 13.07 27.84
C THR A 52 -12.75 12.93 28.84
N SER A 53 -12.94 13.48 30.03
CA SER A 53 -12.02 13.32 31.16
C SER A 53 -12.68 12.56 32.29
N VAL A 54 -11.99 11.58 32.87
CA VAL A 54 -12.49 10.73 33.93
C VAL A 54 -11.64 10.85 35.18
N LEU A 55 -12.29 11.12 36.32
CA LEU A 55 -11.66 11.21 37.62
C LEU A 55 -11.63 9.83 38.29
N SER A 56 -10.50 9.43 38.85
CA SER A 56 -10.33 8.11 39.49
C SER A 56 -11.13 7.93 40.78
N THR A 57 -11.50 9.01 41.48
CA THR A 57 -12.07 8.92 42.85
C THR A 57 -13.29 9.82 43.15
N ALA A 58 -13.76 10.69 42.26
CA ALA A 58 -14.79 11.64 42.56
C ALA A 58 -16.06 11.54 41.72
N ALA A 59 -17.19 11.92 42.31
CA ALA A 59 -18.50 11.99 41.68
C ALA A 59 -18.70 13.19 40.73
N LEU A 60 -17.63 13.81 40.23
CA LEU A 60 -17.71 14.90 39.26
C LEU A 60 -17.76 14.36 37.85
N ASP A 61 -18.83 14.66 37.14
CA ASP A 61 -18.94 14.45 35.71
C ASP A 61 -18.17 15.58 34.99
N LEU A 62 -17.15 15.19 34.22
CA LEU A 62 -16.35 16.13 33.42
C LEU A 62 -16.74 16.08 31.94
N ALA A 63 -17.72 15.27 31.56
CA ALA A 63 -18.14 15.14 30.16
C ALA A 63 -18.70 16.45 29.57
N SER A 64 -19.23 17.33 30.40
CA SER A 64 -19.73 18.66 30.01
C SER A 64 -18.73 19.80 30.31
N ASN A 65 -17.50 19.47 30.69
CA ASN A 65 -16.50 20.51 30.98
C ASN A 65 -15.95 21.09 29.67
N PRO A 66 -15.77 22.41 29.55
CA PRO A 66 -15.24 23.05 28.35
C PRO A 66 -13.77 22.77 28.07
N TYR A 67 -13.14 21.88 28.83
CA TYR A 67 -11.73 21.48 28.64
C TYR A 67 -11.51 20.01 28.90
N LEU A 68 -10.51 19.44 28.22
CA LEU A 68 -10.00 18.09 28.41
C LEU A 68 -8.83 18.09 29.40
N TYR A 69 -8.88 17.22 30.42
CA TYR A 69 -7.91 17.16 31.49
C TYR A 69 -7.15 15.85 31.55
N ALA A 70 -5.83 15.92 31.73
CA ALA A 70 -5.01 14.74 32.04
C ALA A 70 -3.98 15.09 33.13
N GLY A 71 -3.83 14.24 34.15
CA GLY A 71 -2.88 14.41 35.22
C GLY A 71 -3.47 14.20 36.62
N ALA A 72 -2.99 14.93 37.62
CA ALA A 72 -3.46 14.82 39.02
C ALA A 72 -4.03 16.15 39.55
N LEU A 73 -5.18 16.05 40.20
CA LEU A 73 -5.80 17.20 40.89
C LEU A 73 -5.18 17.32 42.28
N SER A 74 -4.42 18.41 42.49
CA SER A 74 -3.63 18.68 43.68
C SER A 74 -4.40 18.69 45.01
N ASN A 75 -5.69 18.99 44.97
CA ASN A 75 -6.53 19.18 46.17
C ASN A 75 -7.32 17.92 46.53
N ARG A 76 -7.27 16.83 45.79
CA ARG A 76 -8.17 15.69 45.96
C ARG A 76 -7.51 14.31 45.92
N ASN A 77 -6.20 14.21 45.79
CA ASN A 77 -5.48 12.94 45.66
C ASN A 77 -6.06 12.06 44.51
N CYS A 78 -6.44 12.68 43.41
CA CYS A 78 -7.21 12.11 42.34
C CYS A 78 -6.46 12.26 41.02
N VAL A 79 -6.39 11.17 40.26
CA VAL A 79 -5.86 11.16 38.88
C VAL A 79 -7.01 11.43 37.93
N VAL A 80 -6.74 12.22 36.90
CA VAL A 80 -7.64 12.47 35.77
C VAL A 80 -7.03 11.87 34.55
N ASP A 81 -7.74 10.96 33.90
CA ASP A 81 -7.39 10.39 32.62
C ASP A 81 -8.26 11.00 31.52
N ALA A 82 -7.65 11.39 30.41
CA ALA A 82 -8.38 11.80 29.22
C ALA A 82 -8.52 10.62 28.26
N TYR A 83 -9.69 10.49 27.66
CA TYR A 83 -10.00 9.52 26.62
C TYR A 83 -10.37 10.29 25.37
N ILE A 84 -9.78 9.92 24.25
CA ILE A 84 -10.03 10.56 22.96
C ILE A 84 -10.09 9.52 21.85
N ASN A 85 -11.14 9.57 21.02
CA ASN A 85 -11.33 8.69 19.88
C ASN A 85 -11.67 9.49 18.63
N PHE A 86 -10.99 9.17 17.53
CA PHE A 86 -11.21 9.68 16.20
C PHE A 86 -11.98 8.62 15.41
N THR A 87 -13.30 8.64 15.48
CA THR A 87 -14.17 7.61 14.89
C THR A 87 -14.07 7.54 13.36
N LYS A 88 -13.47 8.55 12.73
CA LYS A 88 -13.16 8.59 11.30
C LYS A 88 -11.73 9.05 11.06
N LEU A 89 -10.95 8.18 10.45
CA LEU A 89 -9.61 8.52 9.97
C LEU A 89 -9.64 8.98 8.51
N PRO A 90 -8.66 9.77 8.05
CA PRO A 90 -8.50 10.13 6.66
C PRO A 90 -8.43 8.89 5.77
N ARG A 91 -8.92 8.99 4.54
CA ARG A 91 -8.77 7.90 3.57
C ARG A 91 -7.34 7.91 3.04
N ILE A 92 -6.64 6.79 3.24
CA ILE A 92 -5.34 6.51 2.62
C ILE A 92 -5.53 5.36 1.64
N GLU A 93 -4.96 5.46 0.44
CA GLU A 93 -5.07 4.42 -0.55
C GLU A 93 -4.23 3.19 -0.16
N LYS A 94 -4.64 2.00 -0.64
CA LYS A 94 -4.05 0.71 -0.22
C LYS A 94 -2.55 0.57 -0.51
N GLN A 95 -2.07 1.25 -1.55
CA GLN A 95 -0.67 1.24 -1.96
C GLN A 95 0.22 2.22 -1.20
N TRP A 96 -0.28 2.89 -0.17
CA TRP A 96 0.45 3.89 0.57
C TRP A 96 0.81 3.36 1.95
N THR A 97 1.98 3.73 2.43
CA THR A 97 2.44 3.42 3.79
C THR A 97 2.42 4.66 4.66
N ILE A 98 2.19 4.46 5.96
CA ILE A 98 2.24 5.53 6.94
C ILE A 98 3.69 5.68 7.39
N SER A 99 4.27 6.85 7.21
CA SER A 99 5.63 7.17 7.67
C SER A 99 5.64 7.78 9.06
N ASN A 100 4.60 8.55 9.42
CA ASN A 100 4.48 9.18 10.73
C ASN A 100 3.01 9.45 11.06
N ALA A 101 2.62 9.34 12.33
CA ALA A 101 1.31 9.79 12.79
C ALA A 101 1.39 10.39 14.19
N LYS A 102 0.79 11.56 14.38
CA LYS A 102 0.81 12.31 15.63
C LYS A 102 -0.59 12.62 16.10
N LEU A 103 -0.86 12.36 17.38
CA LEU A 103 -2.00 12.92 18.10
C LEU A 103 -1.64 14.33 18.55
N ASN A 104 -2.35 15.34 18.07
CA ASN A 104 -2.09 16.75 18.36
C ASN A 104 -3.18 17.32 19.27
N LEU A 105 -2.78 17.89 20.39
CA LEU A 105 -3.65 18.64 21.31
C LEU A 105 -3.07 20.01 21.58
N LYS A 106 -3.93 21.02 21.75
CA LYS A 106 -3.52 22.38 22.10
C LYS A 106 -3.73 22.64 23.58
N THR A 107 -2.70 23.16 24.25
CA THR A 107 -2.79 23.47 25.68
C THR A 107 -3.72 24.64 25.97
N ALA A 108 -4.56 24.51 27.00
CA ALA A 108 -5.47 25.54 27.50
C ALA A 108 -5.03 26.06 28.88
N SER A 109 -3.87 25.63 29.39
CA SER A 109 -3.32 26.13 30.67
C SER A 109 -1.79 26.19 30.63
N ASP A 110 -1.21 26.91 31.57
CA ASP A 110 0.23 27.08 31.76
C ASP A 110 0.86 26.01 32.69
N LYS A 111 0.24 24.86 32.85
CA LYS A 111 0.72 23.78 33.72
C LYS A 111 1.54 22.76 32.94
N SER A 112 2.81 22.59 33.33
CA SER A 112 3.66 21.55 32.74
C SER A 112 3.42 20.19 33.40
N ASN A 113 3.46 19.12 32.61
CA ASN A 113 3.37 17.74 33.10
C ASN A 113 3.98 16.80 32.08
N LYS A 114 4.27 15.56 32.52
CA LYS A 114 4.51 14.43 31.59
C LYS A 114 3.24 13.63 31.46
N ILE A 115 2.77 13.45 30.24
CA ILE A 115 1.54 12.73 29.92
C ILE A 115 1.90 11.55 29.01
N ASN A 116 1.54 10.36 29.46
CA ASN A 116 1.69 9.12 28.69
C ASN A 116 0.44 8.90 27.83
N ALA A 117 0.65 8.41 26.61
CA ALA A 117 -0.42 7.89 25.74
C ALA A 117 -0.46 6.36 25.82
N TYR A 118 -1.67 5.80 25.85
CA TYR A 118 -1.93 4.36 25.85
C TYR A 118 -3.00 4.02 24.81
N LYS A 119 -2.82 2.92 24.08
CA LYS A 119 -3.81 2.42 23.12
C LYS A 119 -5.00 1.80 23.85
N ILE A 120 -6.21 2.22 23.49
CA ILE A 120 -7.46 1.66 24.02
C ILE A 120 -7.82 0.40 23.23
N LYS A 121 -8.24 -0.67 23.92
CA LYS A 121 -8.49 -2.01 23.34
C LYS A 121 -9.95 -2.44 23.29
N SER A 122 -10.85 -1.68 23.89
CA SER A 122 -12.27 -1.98 23.88
C SER A 122 -13.12 -0.74 23.72
N GLU A 123 -14.35 -0.92 23.22
CA GLU A 123 -15.33 0.15 23.05
C GLU A 123 -15.61 0.87 24.37
N TRP A 124 -15.91 2.16 24.26
CA TRP A 124 -16.31 3.01 25.36
C TRP A 124 -17.21 4.15 24.90
N GLU A 125 -18.00 4.68 25.81
CA GLU A 125 -18.86 5.85 25.59
C GLU A 125 -18.61 6.91 26.67
N THR A 126 -18.72 8.16 26.32
CA THR A 126 -18.53 9.28 27.25
C THR A 126 -19.42 9.20 28.48
N SER A 127 -20.63 8.68 28.33
CA SER A 127 -21.62 8.52 29.41
C SER A 127 -21.30 7.40 30.40
N THR A 128 -20.55 6.37 29.97
CA THR A 128 -20.34 5.13 30.76
C THR A 128 -18.88 4.82 31.07
N VAL A 129 -17.93 5.50 30.44
CA VAL A 129 -16.48 5.25 30.58
C VAL A 129 -15.98 5.33 32.03
N ARG A 130 -16.68 6.04 32.86
CA ARG A 130 -16.36 6.18 34.29
C ARG A 130 -16.70 4.93 35.08
N GLU A 131 -17.88 4.34 34.88
CA GLU A 131 -18.34 3.12 35.55
C GLU A 131 -17.72 1.88 34.89
N ASN A 132 -17.51 1.94 33.58
CA ASN A 132 -16.97 0.86 32.76
C ASN A 132 -15.78 1.36 31.93
N PRO A 133 -14.62 1.59 32.54
CA PRO A 133 -13.45 2.06 31.81
C PRO A 133 -13.01 0.98 30.81
N PRO A 134 -12.63 1.39 29.57
CA PRO A 134 -12.16 0.45 28.58
C PRO A 134 -10.83 -0.19 28.99
N SER A 135 -10.59 -1.38 28.50
CA SER A 135 -9.28 -2.00 28.60
C SER A 135 -8.26 -1.19 27.78
N VAL A 136 -7.04 -1.05 28.29
CA VAL A 136 -5.95 -0.36 27.62
C VAL A 136 -4.71 -1.27 27.56
N GLU A 137 -3.84 -1.02 26.61
CA GLU A 137 -2.53 -1.67 26.61
C GLU A 137 -1.70 -1.19 27.80
N SER A 138 -0.90 -2.10 28.37
CA SER A 138 0.02 -1.77 29.46
C SER A 138 1.27 -1.02 28.96
N THR A 139 1.59 -1.17 27.68
CA THR A 139 2.72 -0.52 27.01
C THR A 139 2.37 0.94 26.74
N ILE A 140 3.28 1.82 27.11
CA ILE A 140 3.19 3.26 26.79
C ILE A 140 3.48 3.41 25.30
N VAL A 141 2.57 4.06 24.58
CA VAL A 141 2.74 4.38 23.16
C VAL A 141 3.79 5.48 23.00
N ASP A 142 3.60 6.60 23.73
CA ASP A 142 4.55 7.71 23.75
C ASP A 142 4.37 8.57 24.99
N VAL A 143 5.34 9.44 25.28
CA VAL A 143 5.37 10.34 26.43
C VAL A 143 5.61 11.78 26.00
N CYS A 144 4.61 12.62 26.12
CA CYS A 144 4.76 14.04 25.85
C CYS A 144 5.10 14.85 27.13
N SER A 145 6.10 15.73 27.03
CA SER A 145 6.39 16.74 28.03
C SER A 145 5.61 18.02 27.71
N VAL A 146 4.43 18.19 28.32
CA VAL A 146 3.57 19.34 28.11
C VAL A 146 4.24 20.59 28.73
N PRO A 147 4.44 21.68 27.97
CA PRO A 147 5.12 22.89 28.46
C PRO A 147 4.22 23.73 29.37
N SER A 148 4.85 24.61 30.18
CA SER A 148 4.14 25.63 30.97
C SER A 148 3.74 26.84 30.11
N LYS A 149 2.92 26.60 29.07
CA LYS A 149 2.48 27.64 28.15
C LYS A 149 1.09 27.30 27.61
N THR A 150 0.20 28.26 27.58
CA THR A 150 -1.11 28.15 26.91
C THR A 150 -0.98 28.26 25.40
N ASP A 151 -2.03 27.86 24.69
CA ASP A 151 -2.15 27.98 23.22
C ASP A 151 -0.97 27.39 22.45
N THR A 152 -0.39 26.31 22.99
CA THR A 152 0.75 25.64 22.39
C THR A 152 0.32 24.23 21.95
N TRP A 153 0.59 23.89 20.69
CA TRP A 153 0.40 22.54 20.20
C TRP A 153 1.45 21.61 20.79
N VAL A 154 0.98 20.48 21.27
CA VAL A 154 1.80 19.35 21.75
C VAL A 154 1.33 18.08 21.05
N TYR A 155 2.23 17.11 20.91
CA TYR A 155 1.90 15.89 20.21
C TYR A 155 2.46 14.65 20.92
N TRP A 156 1.83 13.52 20.62
CA TRP A 156 2.33 12.17 20.90
C TRP A 156 2.52 11.46 19.59
N ASP A 157 3.66 10.81 19.42
CA ASP A 157 3.88 9.88 18.31
C ASP A 157 3.03 8.63 18.51
N ILE A 158 2.05 8.44 17.65
CA ILE A 158 1.14 7.29 17.66
C ILE A 158 1.22 6.50 16.36
N THR A 159 2.35 6.60 15.65
CA THR A 159 2.56 5.99 14.32
C THR A 159 2.18 4.52 14.30
N ASN A 160 2.70 3.73 15.25
CA ASN A 160 2.40 2.30 15.34
C ASN A 160 0.92 2.02 15.57
N THR A 161 0.28 2.79 16.44
CA THR A 161 -1.15 2.64 16.75
C THR A 161 -2.02 2.98 15.53
N VAL A 162 -1.71 4.06 14.83
CA VAL A 162 -2.44 4.46 13.61
C VAL A 162 -2.19 3.45 12.48
N TYR A 163 -0.97 2.96 12.34
CA TYR A 163 -0.64 1.89 11.41
C TYR A 163 -1.50 0.64 11.66
N ASP A 164 -1.64 0.19 12.91
CA ASP A 164 -2.49 -0.94 13.28
C ASP A 164 -3.96 -0.68 12.91
N TRP A 165 -4.47 0.52 13.16
CA TRP A 165 -5.84 0.89 12.79
C TRP A 165 -6.08 0.83 11.27
N TYR A 166 -5.13 1.32 10.46
CA TYR A 166 -5.23 1.20 8.99
C TYR A 166 -5.04 -0.25 8.53
N ASN A 167 -4.35 -1.08 9.28
CA ASN A 167 -4.14 -2.50 8.99
C ASN A 167 -5.19 -3.45 9.59
N GLY A 168 -6.19 -2.94 10.28
CA GLY A 168 -7.35 -3.75 10.63
C GLY A 168 -7.72 -3.86 12.08
N GLU A 169 -6.86 -3.42 12.97
CA GLU A 169 -7.29 -3.31 14.35
C GLU A 169 -8.42 -2.29 14.52
N ALA A 170 -9.29 -2.56 15.47
CA ALA A 170 -10.37 -1.65 15.78
C ALA A 170 -9.81 -0.37 16.42
N ASN A 171 -10.25 0.78 15.93
CA ASN A 171 -9.90 2.06 16.50
C ASN A 171 -10.85 2.39 17.67
N TYR A 172 -10.34 2.25 18.88
CA TYR A 172 -11.03 2.66 20.10
C TYR A 172 -10.42 3.93 20.72
N GLY A 173 -9.38 4.50 20.08
CA GLY A 173 -8.74 5.75 20.49
C GLY A 173 -7.57 5.59 21.45
N ILE A 174 -7.23 6.70 22.09
CA ILE A 174 -6.06 6.87 22.96
C ILE A 174 -6.52 7.34 24.35
N LYS A 175 -5.91 6.76 25.38
CA LYS A 175 -6.00 7.23 26.75
C LYS A 175 -4.74 8.05 27.08
N LEU A 176 -4.91 9.25 27.61
CA LEU A 176 -3.84 10.10 28.13
C LEU A 176 -3.86 10.07 29.66
N SER A 177 -2.73 9.75 30.28
CA SER A 177 -2.60 9.62 31.72
C SER A 177 -1.24 10.12 32.21
N SER A 178 -1.18 10.68 33.42
CA SER A 178 0.09 11.08 34.02
C SER A 178 0.68 9.94 34.85
N PRO A 179 1.98 9.65 34.73
CA PRO A 179 2.67 8.69 35.60
C PRO A 179 2.86 9.22 37.04
N TYR A 180 2.64 10.51 37.24
CA TYR A 180 2.91 11.15 38.53
C TYR A 180 1.60 11.55 39.25
N ALA A 181 1.39 10.97 40.43
CA ALA A 181 0.23 11.29 41.30
C ALA A 181 0.30 12.66 41.98
N GLN A 182 1.29 13.51 41.67
CA GLN A 182 1.51 14.76 42.37
C GLN A 182 1.30 16.01 41.50
N ASN A 183 0.22 16.70 41.79
CA ASN A 183 0.01 18.14 41.74
C ASN A 183 0.02 18.90 40.40
N ASN A 184 0.05 18.25 39.24
CA ASN A 184 -0.05 18.94 37.95
C ASN A 184 -1.05 18.24 37.04
N GLN A 185 -2.10 18.96 36.65
CA GLN A 185 -2.95 18.56 35.54
C GLN A 185 -2.62 19.41 34.33
N SER A 186 -2.49 18.78 33.18
CA SER A 186 -2.51 19.47 31.89
C SER A 186 -3.96 19.66 31.46
N VAL A 187 -4.23 20.80 30.85
CA VAL A 187 -5.55 21.16 30.34
C VAL A 187 -5.42 21.43 28.85
N PHE A 188 -6.28 20.81 28.07
CA PHE A 188 -6.31 20.92 26.61
C PHE A 188 -7.67 21.39 26.13
N TYR A 189 -7.73 21.95 24.93
CA TYR A 189 -8.98 22.20 24.24
C TYR A 189 -9.62 20.87 23.82
N PRO A 190 -10.95 20.72 23.99
CA PRO A 190 -11.67 19.48 23.70
C PRO A 190 -12.14 19.41 22.25
N ALA A 191 -12.80 18.28 21.89
CA ALA A 191 -13.39 18.06 20.57
C ALA A 191 -14.53 19.04 20.23
N ASP A 192 -15.19 19.59 21.23
CA ASP A 192 -16.28 20.56 21.11
C ASP A 192 -15.83 22.02 21.37
N ALA A 193 -14.52 22.30 21.26
CA ALA A 193 -14.00 23.64 21.37
C ALA A 193 -14.73 24.62 20.44
N ALA A 194 -15.07 25.81 20.95
CA ALA A 194 -15.81 26.85 20.22
C ALA A 194 -15.05 27.35 18.96
N ASP A 195 -13.71 27.33 19.01
CA ASP A 195 -12.85 27.61 17.89
C ASP A 195 -12.35 26.29 17.30
N SER A 196 -12.73 26.01 16.05
CA SER A 196 -12.38 24.79 15.35
C SER A 196 -10.87 24.60 15.18
N GLU A 197 -10.09 25.68 15.17
CA GLU A 197 -8.63 25.63 15.09
C GLU A 197 -7.97 25.08 16.36
N ASN A 198 -8.70 24.96 17.47
CA ASN A 198 -8.21 24.43 18.72
C ASN A 198 -8.55 22.93 18.93
N ILE A 199 -9.38 22.36 18.08
CA ILE A 199 -9.85 20.98 18.20
C ILE A 199 -8.69 19.99 18.03
N PRO A 200 -8.60 18.94 18.87
CA PRO A 200 -7.63 17.87 18.71
C PRO A 200 -7.71 17.21 17.33
N TYR A 201 -6.59 16.81 16.80
CA TYR A 201 -6.54 16.11 15.51
C TYR A 201 -5.40 15.10 15.45
N ILE A 202 -5.54 14.11 14.57
CA ILE A 202 -4.43 13.24 14.18
C ILE A 202 -3.89 13.73 12.82
N SER A 203 -2.59 13.98 12.74
CA SER A 203 -1.87 14.14 11.48
C SER A 203 -1.27 12.81 11.08
N VAL A 204 -1.38 12.46 9.82
CA VAL A 204 -0.83 11.24 9.23
C VAL A 204 -0.01 11.62 8.01
N GLU A 205 1.27 11.38 8.09
CA GLU A 205 2.19 11.45 6.95
C GLU A 205 2.22 10.08 6.29
N TYR A 206 2.12 10.03 4.98
CA TYR A 206 2.10 8.79 4.24
C TYR A 206 2.82 8.96 2.90
N LYS A 207 3.40 7.87 2.42
CA LYS A 207 4.12 7.83 1.15
C LYS A 207 3.50 6.79 0.23
N THR A 208 3.52 7.06 -1.07
CA THR A 208 3.26 6.02 -2.05
C THR A 208 4.42 5.04 -2.00
N ILE A 209 4.08 3.77 -1.88
CA ILE A 209 5.08 2.72 -1.98
C ILE A 209 5.49 2.65 -3.45
N SER A 210 6.76 2.87 -3.76
CA SER A 210 7.24 2.75 -5.13
C SER A 210 7.14 1.29 -5.60
N SER A 211 7.08 1.09 -6.92
CA SER A 211 7.01 -0.24 -7.54
C SER A 211 8.29 -1.08 -7.35
N ALA A 212 9.38 -0.48 -6.85
CA ALA A 212 10.63 -1.18 -6.45
C ALA A 212 10.44 -2.26 -5.37
N GLN A 213 9.21 -2.43 -4.88
CA GLN A 213 8.86 -3.39 -3.82
C GLN A 213 8.94 -4.86 -4.22
N LEU A 214 9.11 -5.19 -5.49
CA LEU A 214 9.39 -6.56 -5.88
C LEU A 214 10.83 -6.99 -5.54
N GLU A 215 11.73 -6.05 -5.29
CA GLU A 215 13.13 -6.33 -4.98
C GLU A 215 13.31 -6.99 -3.61
N ASN A 216 12.45 -6.65 -2.64
CA ASN A 216 12.44 -7.27 -1.32
C ASN A 216 11.22 -8.19 -1.22
N SER A 217 11.36 -9.40 -1.71
CA SER A 217 10.27 -10.37 -1.72
C SER A 217 10.78 -11.80 -1.54
N ARG A 218 9.93 -12.63 -0.95
CA ARG A 218 10.13 -14.06 -0.84
C ARG A 218 9.36 -14.80 -1.93
N THR A 219 10.04 -15.67 -2.66
CA THR A 219 9.43 -16.46 -3.73
C THR A 219 9.27 -17.92 -3.34
N ILE A 220 8.19 -18.55 -3.79
CA ILE A 220 7.89 -19.96 -3.59
C ILE A 220 7.43 -20.51 -4.93
N ASP A 221 8.17 -21.47 -5.45
CA ASP A 221 7.81 -22.16 -6.68
C ASP A 221 6.78 -23.27 -6.38
N ILE A 222 5.65 -23.23 -7.07
CA ILE A 222 4.56 -24.20 -6.94
C ILE A 222 4.44 -25.03 -8.25
N GLY A 223 5.52 -25.17 -8.97
CA GLY A 223 5.55 -25.86 -10.25
C GLY A 223 4.61 -25.20 -11.28
N ARG A 224 3.82 -25.98 -11.99
CA ARG A 224 2.88 -25.45 -13.00
C ARG A 224 1.76 -24.59 -12.41
N ALA A 225 1.51 -24.65 -11.11
CA ALA A 225 0.55 -23.75 -10.45
C ALA A 225 1.04 -22.30 -10.37
N GLY A 226 2.34 -22.08 -10.57
CA GLY A 226 2.98 -20.77 -10.66
C GLY A 226 3.99 -20.52 -9.55
N THR A 227 4.60 -19.35 -9.60
CA THR A 227 5.52 -18.84 -8.58
C THR A 227 4.80 -17.79 -7.75
N ALA A 228 4.71 -18.03 -6.45
CA ALA A 228 4.17 -17.07 -5.48
C ALA A 228 5.29 -16.15 -5.01
N THR A 229 5.09 -14.85 -5.13
CA THR A 229 5.99 -13.80 -4.66
C THR A 229 5.29 -13.00 -3.58
N ILE A 230 5.84 -12.98 -2.38
CA ILE A 230 5.30 -12.25 -1.23
C ILE A 230 6.23 -11.07 -0.96
N ASN A 231 5.72 -9.86 -1.09
CA ASN A 231 6.49 -8.67 -0.78
C ASN A 231 6.75 -8.59 0.73
N ASP A 232 8.00 -8.48 1.13
CA ASP A 232 8.43 -8.54 2.53
C ASP A 232 7.93 -7.34 3.35
N PHE A 233 7.77 -6.18 2.73
CA PHE A 233 7.29 -4.97 3.42
C PHE A 233 5.77 -4.88 3.50
N THR A 234 5.08 -5.13 2.38
CA THR A 234 3.62 -4.96 2.29
C THR A 234 2.83 -6.22 2.62
N GLY A 235 3.46 -7.39 2.57
CA GLY A 235 2.77 -8.69 2.68
C GLY A 235 1.85 -9.02 1.50
N ASN A 236 1.94 -8.28 0.40
CA ASN A 236 1.14 -8.55 -0.80
C ASN A 236 1.60 -9.84 -1.47
N LEU A 237 0.65 -10.68 -1.89
CA LEU A 237 0.90 -11.88 -2.67
C LEU A 237 0.65 -11.61 -4.14
N VAL A 238 1.65 -11.91 -4.97
CA VAL A 238 1.53 -12.02 -6.42
C VAL A 238 1.83 -13.46 -6.81
N LEU A 239 0.92 -14.12 -7.54
CA LEU A 239 1.16 -15.43 -8.11
C LEU A 239 1.25 -15.29 -9.63
N SER A 240 2.40 -15.60 -10.22
CA SER A 240 2.63 -15.60 -11.67
C SER A 240 2.71 -17.02 -12.18
N ARG A 241 1.98 -17.31 -13.26
CA ARG A 241 1.93 -18.62 -13.90
C ARG A 241 1.99 -18.47 -15.40
N GLU A 242 2.94 -19.12 -16.05
CA GLU A 242 2.98 -19.23 -17.51
C GLU A 242 1.98 -20.29 -17.98
N ASP A 243 1.06 -19.92 -18.87
CA ASP A 243 0.03 -20.81 -19.37
C ASP A 243 0.34 -21.37 -20.75
N ILE A 244 0.75 -20.51 -21.67
CA ILE A 244 1.02 -20.90 -23.04
C ILE A 244 2.02 -19.96 -23.70
N GLY A 245 3.03 -20.54 -24.33
CA GLY A 245 4.03 -19.81 -25.07
C GLY A 245 4.71 -20.69 -26.11
N VAL A 246 5.44 -20.07 -27.00
CA VAL A 246 6.31 -20.72 -27.98
C VAL A 246 7.56 -19.90 -28.17
N ASP A 247 8.70 -20.50 -27.93
CA ASP A 247 10.00 -19.86 -28.09
C ASP A 247 10.26 -19.38 -29.52
N GLY A 248 11.08 -18.38 -29.64
CA GLY A 248 11.47 -17.80 -30.92
C GLY A 248 12.45 -16.65 -30.73
N ASN A 249 13.12 -16.26 -31.80
CA ASN A 249 14.15 -15.21 -31.77
C ASN A 249 13.60 -13.82 -32.09
N VAL A 250 12.33 -13.74 -32.54
CA VAL A 250 11.73 -12.47 -32.97
C VAL A 250 10.45 -12.25 -32.15
N MET A 251 10.55 -11.45 -31.09
CA MET A 251 9.44 -11.03 -30.23
C MET A 251 8.46 -12.19 -29.91
N PRO A 252 8.94 -13.28 -29.26
CA PRO A 252 8.07 -14.41 -28.91
C PRO A 252 7.03 -14.02 -27.88
N VAL A 253 5.86 -14.64 -27.91
CA VAL A 253 4.79 -14.44 -26.95
C VAL A 253 4.76 -15.59 -25.95
N ASN A 254 4.89 -15.27 -24.68
CA ASN A 254 4.62 -16.14 -23.53
C ASN A 254 3.51 -15.51 -22.71
N ILE A 255 2.35 -16.17 -22.65
CA ILE A 255 1.18 -15.66 -21.93
C ILE A 255 1.20 -16.20 -20.52
N SER A 256 1.30 -15.28 -19.56
CA SER A 256 1.25 -15.56 -18.12
C SER A 256 -0.01 -14.96 -17.50
N MET A 257 -0.58 -15.70 -16.56
CA MET A 257 -1.64 -15.21 -15.68
C MET A 257 -1.05 -14.77 -14.36
N ILE A 258 -1.46 -13.58 -13.90
CA ILE A 258 -0.95 -12.91 -12.72
C ILE A 258 -2.09 -12.68 -11.74
N TYR A 259 -2.05 -13.36 -10.60
CA TYR A 259 -2.91 -13.06 -9.47
C TYR A 259 -2.26 -12.00 -8.59
N ASN A 260 -3.00 -10.98 -8.17
CA ASN A 260 -2.54 -10.01 -7.20
C ASN A 260 -3.59 -9.86 -6.08
N LEU A 261 -3.16 -10.15 -4.84
CA LEU A 261 -4.02 -10.17 -3.66
C LEU A 261 -4.78 -8.86 -3.42
N ASN A 262 -4.11 -7.73 -3.62
CA ASN A 262 -4.65 -6.40 -3.30
C ASN A 262 -5.15 -5.62 -4.52
N GLN A 263 -5.19 -6.28 -5.69
CA GLN A 263 -5.62 -5.66 -6.94
C GLN A 263 -6.80 -6.44 -7.53
N VAL A 264 -7.92 -5.77 -7.77
CA VAL A 264 -9.09 -6.36 -8.41
C VAL A 264 -9.39 -5.58 -9.68
N ASN A 265 -8.99 -6.15 -10.82
CA ASN A 265 -9.16 -5.54 -12.15
C ASN A 265 -10.31 -6.19 -12.95
N GLY A 266 -11.41 -6.52 -12.28
CA GLY A 266 -12.53 -7.21 -12.91
C GLY A 266 -12.50 -8.73 -12.67
N VAL A 267 -13.28 -9.46 -13.46
CA VAL A 267 -13.48 -10.91 -13.31
C VAL A 267 -13.23 -11.70 -14.61
N THR A 268 -12.74 -11.04 -15.65
CA THR A 268 -12.53 -11.58 -17.00
C THR A 268 -11.60 -12.81 -16.98
N PHE A 269 -10.52 -12.74 -16.19
CA PHE A 269 -9.54 -13.83 -16.01
C PHE A 269 -9.72 -14.57 -14.67
N GLY A 270 -10.78 -14.25 -13.93
CA GLY A 270 -11.00 -14.67 -12.54
C GLY A 270 -10.67 -13.55 -11.56
N TYR A 271 -11.33 -13.57 -10.39
CA TYR A 271 -11.16 -12.56 -9.36
C TYR A 271 -9.68 -12.43 -8.94
N GLY A 272 -9.12 -11.23 -9.08
CA GLY A 272 -7.72 -10.92 -8.77
C GLY A 272 -6.71 -11.34 -9.85
N PHE A 273 -7.14 -11.99 -10.94
CA PHE A 273 -6.27 -12.37 -12.04
C PHE A 273 -6.29 -11.38 -13.19
N THR A 274 -5.12 -11.18 -13.78
CA THR A 274 -4.87 -10.48 -15.05
C THR A 274 -3.94 -11.31 -15.91
N THR A 275 -3.61 -10.86 -17.12
CA THR A 275 -2.52 -11.43 -17.91
C THR A 275 -1.40 -10.39 -18.07
N ASN A 276 -0.17 -10.86 -18.29
CA ASN A 276 0.98 -10.00 -18.56
C ASN A 276 0.81 -9.08 -19.79
N TYR A 277 -0.24 -9.27 -20.59
CA TYR A 277 -0.59 -8.41 -21.73
C TYR A 277 -1.75 -7.43 -21.45
N THR A 278 -2.42 -7.53 -20.31
CA THR A 278 -3.43 -6.53 -19.89
C THR A 278 -2.80 -5.32 -19.22
N GLN A 279 -1.72 -4.83 -19.80
CA GLN A 279 -1.04 -3.63 -19.33
C GLN A 279 -1.87 -2.38 -19.69
N THR A 280 -1.87 -1.40 -18.79
CA THR A 280 -2.68 -0.20 -18.97
C THR A 280 -1.93 1.04 -18.52
N ILE A 281 -2.23 2.17 -19.17
CA ILE A 281 -1.78 3.48 -18.73
C ILE A 281 -2.98 4.36 -18.40
N ASN A 282 -2.91 5.06 -17.27
CA ASN A 282 -3.93 6.00 -16.83
C ASN A 282 -3.28 7.31 -16.41
N TYR A 283 -3.92 8.42 -16.76
CA TYR A 283 -3.53 9.74 -16.27
C TYR A 283 -4.38 10.12 -15.07
N THR A 284 -3.71 10.50 -14.00
CA THR A 284 -4.35 11.04 -12.80
C THR A 284 -3.98 12.51 -12.68
N GLY A 285 -4.89 13.37 -13.09
CA GLY A 285 -4.76 14.82 -12.99
C GLY A 285 -5.94 15.36 -12.20
N ASP A 286 -5.86 15.34 -10.88
CA ASP A 286 -6.83 16.03 -10.03
C ASP A 286 -6.34 17.44 -9.70
N VAL A 287 -7.27 18.36 -9.65
CA VAL A 287 -7.06 19.75 -9.22
C VAL A 287 -6.44 19.72 -7.82
N GLY A 288 -5.22 20.23 -7.71
CA GLY A 288 -4.49 20.34 -6.44
C GLY A 288 -3.66 19.11 -6.02
N ARG A 289 -3.47 18.13 -6.90
CA ARG A 289 -2.54 17.00 -6.70
C ARG A 289 -1.48 16.96 -7.80
N ASN A 290 -0.34 16.31 -7.51
CA ASN A 290 0.69 16.08 -8.52
C ASN A 290 0.09 15.36 -9.72
N LYS A 291 0.37 15.88 -10.90
CA LYS A 291 -0.02 15.26 -12.18
C LYS A 291 0.89 14.07 -12.41
N TYR A 292 0.34 12.88 -12.61
CA TYR A 292 1.14 11.69 -12.91
C TYR A 292 0.42 10.73 -13.84
N TYR A 293 1.21 9.90 -14.53
CA TYR A 293 0.71 8.70 -15.18
C TYR A 293 0.95 7.49 -14.31
N GLU A 294 -0.03 6.59 -14.25
CA GLU A 294 0.09 5.27 -13.66
C GLU A 294 0.16 4.24 -14.78
N TYR A 295 1.26 3.53 -14.90
CA TYR A 295 1.45 2.42 -15.81
C TYR A 295 1.43 1.09 -15.07
N MET A 296 0.51 0.22 -15.45
CA MET A 296 0.41 -1.16 -14.97
C MET A 296 1.29 -2.04 -15.82
N CYS A 297 2.37 -2.57 -15.25
CA CYS A 297 3.30 -3.47 -15.92
C CYS A 297 2.75 -4.88 -16.10
N GLY A 298 3.39 -5.68 -16.98
CA GLY A 298 3.02 -7.05 -17.25
C GLY A 298 3.25 -8.03 -16.10
N ASP A 299 4.03 -7.68 -15.10
CA ASP A 299 4.23 -8.45 -13.87
C ASP A 299 3.23 -8.11 -12.75
N GLY A 300 2.28 -7.20 -13.03
CA GLY A 300 1.31 -6.70 -12.06
C GLY A 300 1.83 -5.59 -11.15
N SER A 301 3.06 -5.13 -11.33
CA SER A 301 3.60 -3.95 -10.66
C SER A 301 3.10 -2.67 -11.32
N LYS A 302 3.30 -1.54 -10.64
CA LYS A 302 2.95 -0.22 -11.17
C LYS A 302 4.18 0.66 -11.25
N VAL A 303 4.27 1.44 -12.32
CA VAL A 303 5.22 2.54 -12.48
C VAL A 303 4.45 3.84 -12.50
N TYR A 304 4.95 4.83 -11.77
CA TYR A 304 4.37 6.16 -11.71
C TYR A 304 5.32 7.16 -12.37
N PHE A 305 4.81 7.96 -13.30
CA PHE A 305 5.56 9.03 -13.93
C PHE A 305 5.04 10.36 -13.41
N ASP A 306 5.83 11.04 -12.61
CA ASP A 306 5.50 12.37 -12.09
C ASP A 306 5.91 13.44 -13.09
N TYR A 307 5.13 14.52 -13.15
CA TYR A 307 5.48 15.68 -13.97
C TYR A 307 6.54 16.50 -13.26
N ASP A 308 7.70 16.61 -13.88
CA ASP A 308 8.78 17.47 -13.44
C ASP A 308 8.63 18.85 -14.08
N GLU A 309 8.35 19.88 -13.28
CA GLU A 309 8.13 21.24 -13.75
C GLU A 309 9.42 21.92 -14.24
N GLU A 310 10.61 21.48 -13.77
CA GLU A 310 11.90 22.08 -14.14
C GLU A 310 12.30 21.70 -15.57
N ILE A 311 12.09 20.45 -15.94
CA ILE A 311 12.41 19.96 -17.29
C ILE A 311 11.19 19.92 -18.21
N GLY A 312 9.97 20.05 -17.66
CA GLY A 312 8.72 20.04 -18.41
C GLY A 312 8.30 18.66 -18.93
N GLU A 313 8.79 17.59 -18.33
CA GLU A 313 8.60 16.20 -18.76
C GLU A 313 8.09 15.33 -17.61
N TYR A 314 7.60 14.13 -17.95
CA TYR A 314 7.22 13.12 -16.96
C TYR A 314 8.39 12.18 -16.71
N THR A 315 8.75 11.95 -15.46
CA THR A 315 9.88 11.11 -15.04
C THR A 315 9.41 9.91 -14.22
N ASP A 316 10.10 8.78 -14.37
CA ASP A 316 9.84 7.56 -13.58
C ASP A 316 10.18 7.82 -12.10
N ARG A 317 9.16 7.84 -11.24
CA ARG A 317 9.28 8.06 -9.79
C ARG A 317 10.21 7.03 -9.13
N SER A 318 10.28 5.82 -9.66
CA SER A 318 10.99 4.68 -9.05
C SER A 318 12.38 4.45 -9.63
N ASP A 319 12.81 5.27 -10.60
CA ASP A 319 14.11 5.15 -11.29
C ASP A 319 14.42 3.74 -11.83
N ARG A 320 13.38 3.03 -12.28
CA ARG A 320 13.50 1.70 -12.91
C ARG A 320 13.97 1.75 -14.34
N GLY A 321 14.24 2.96 -14.83
CA GLY A 321 14.71 3.21 -16.19
C GLY A 321 13.60 3.17 -17.24
N TYR A 322 12.34 3.41 -16.82
CA TYR A 322 11.26 3.65 -17.76
C TYR A 322 11.24 5.11 -18.19
N THR A 323 10.95 5.33 -19.45
CA THR A 323 10.67 6.67 -19.99
C THR A 323 9.26 6.71 -20.57
N ILE A 324 8.64 7.89 -20.58
CA ILE A 324 7.33 8.13 -21.17
C ILE A 324 7.40 9.31 -22.11
N GLU A 325 6.92 9.14 -23.32
CA GLU A 325 6.77 10.20 -24.31
C GLU A 325 5.30 10.39 -24.64
N ASN A 326 4.85 11.63 -24.65
CA ASN A 326 3.53 12.01 -25.12
C ASN A 326 3.66 12.98 -26.30
N SER A 327 3.53 12.47 -27.52
CA SER A 327 3.57 13.26 -28.75
C SER A 327 2.23 13.98 -29.04
N GLY A 328 1.20 13.75 -28.23
CA GLY A 328 -0.12 14.39 -28.33
C GLY A 328 -0.19 15.74 -27.64
N THR A 329 -1.32 16.42 -27.81
CA THR A 329 -1.57 17.74 -27.21
C THR A 329 -2.34 17.65 -25.89
N LYS A 330 -2.80 16.47 -25.51
CA LYS A 330 -3.60 16.22 -24.31
C LYS A 330 -2.99 15.10 -23.47
N THR A 331 -3.06 15.25 -22.17
CA THR A 331 -2.55 14.26 -21.21
C THR A 331 -3.30 12.92 -21.24
N ASN A 332 -4.57 12.91 -21.63
CA ASN A 332 -5.38 11.69 -21.75
C ASN A 332 -5.53 11.19 -23.20
N ASP A 333 -4.67 11.62 -24.11
CA ASP A 333 -4.61 11.11 -25.48
C ASP A 333 -3.64 9.94 -25.56
N TYR A 334 -4.05 8.81 -25.03
CA TYR A 334 -3.21 7.62 -24.83
C TYR A 334 -2.68 7.01 -26.14
N LEU A 335 -3.31 7.33 -27.31
CA LEU A 335 -2.79 6.91 -28.61
C LEU A 335 -1.42 7.49 -28.95
N ASN A 336 -1.08 8.61 -28.35
CA ASN A 336 0.18 9.32 -28.58
C ASN A 336 1.19 9.10 -27.43
N ILE A 337 0.90 8.15 -26.53
CA ILE A 337 1.80 7.82 -25.45
C ILE A 337 2.59 6.57 -25.82
N THR A 338 3.91 6.66 -25.65
CA THR A 338 4.84 5.54 -25.75
C THR A 338 5.62 5.45 -24.45
N ILE A 339 5.65 4.27 -23.86
CA ILE A 339 6.53 3.96 -22.73
C ILE A 339 7.69 3.14 -23.28
N THR A 340 8.91 3.44 -22.85
CA THR A 340 10.11 2.65 -23.17
C THR A 340 10.73 2.14 -21.87
N ASP A 341 11.01 0.83 -21.79
CA ASP A 341 11.69 0.25 -20.65
C ASP A 341 13.22 0.33 -20.76
N SER A 342 13.94 -0.01 -19.70
CA SER A 342 15.41 0.02 -19.63
C SER A 342 16.09 -0.91 -20.66
N SER A 343 15.38 -1.90 -21.20
CA SER A 343 15.87 -2.81 -22.26
C SER A 343 15.63 -2.25 -23.65
N GLY A 344 14.88 -1.16 -23.80
CA GLY A 344 14.54 -0.51 -25.06
C GLY A 344 13.32 -1.13 -25.76
N TYR A 345 12.45 -1.80 -25.04
CA TYR A 345 11.13 -2.17 -25.54
C TYR A 345 10.17 -0.99 -25.43
N GLU A 346 9.41 -0.76 -26.50
CA GLU A 346 8.41 0.30 -26.61
C GLU A 346 7.02 -0.29 -26.49
N TYR A 347 6.21 0.33 -25.63
CA TYR A 347 4.82 -0.05 -25.33
C TYR A 347 3.89 1.05 -25.81
N GLN A 348 2.95 0.70 -26.70
CA GLN A 348 1.97 1.61 -27.30
C GLN A 348 0.56 1.22 -26.88
N PHE A 349 -0.30 2.25 -26.73
CA PHE A 349 -1.63 2.08 -26.14
C PHE A 349 -2.73 2.54 -27.10
N ASP A 350 -3.94 2.01 -26.91
CA ASP A 350 -5.13 2.53 -27.59
C ASP A 350 -5.69 3.79 -26.89
N LYS A 351 -6.74 4.36 -27.45
CA LYS A 351 -7.43 5.55 -26.89
C LYS A 351 -8.02 5.35 -25.48
N TYR A 352 -8.07 4.14 -24.99
CA TYR A 352 -8.55 3.80 -23.66
C TYR A 352 -7.41 3.51 -22.68
N GLY A 353 -6.17 3.63 -23.12
CA GLY A 353 -4.98 3.33 -22.33
C GLY A 353 -4.66 1.82 -22.20
N ARG A 354 -5.17 0.95 -23.09
CA ARG A 354 -4.86 -0.47 -23.12
C ARG A 354 -3.70 -0.72 -24.06
N LEU A 355 -2.78 -1.61 -23.67
CA LEU A 355 -1.63 -2.00 -24.47
C LEU A 355 -2.07 -2.67 -25.78
N ILE A 356 -1.59 -2.17 -26.93
CA ILE A 356 -1.90 -2.72 -28.25
C ILE A 356 -0.67 -3.21 -29.02
N LYS A 357 0.53 -2.76 -28.64
CA LYS A 357 1.75 -3.13 -29.35
C LYS A 357 2.96 -3.08 -28.41
N ILE A 358 3.84 -4.06 -28.57
CA ILE A 358 5.19 -4.05 -27.98
C ILE A 358 6.18 -4.20 -29.14
N SER A 359 7.13 -3.27 -29.26
CA SER A 359 8.18 -3.29 -30.27
C SER A 359 9.55 -3.11 -29.62
N SER A 360 10.61 -3.50 -30.32
CA SER A 360 11.97 -3.25 -29.90
C SER A 360 12.56 -2.15 -30.76
N ASN A 361 13.18 -1.13 -30.14
CA ASN A 361 13.89 -0.08 -30.87
C ASN A 361 15.13 -0.58 -31.63
N LYS A 362 15.55 -1.83 -31.37
CA LYS A 362 16.70 -2.50 -32.03
C LYS A 362 16.28 -3.38 -33.22
N GLY A 363 14.98 -3.49 -33.51
CA GLY A 363 14.42 -4.30 -34.57
C GLY A 363 14.01 -3.51 -35.81
N THR A 364 13.60 -4.23 -36.87
CA THR A 364 12.88 -3.63 -37.99
C THR A 364 11.44 -3.38 -37.54
N GLU A 365 10.76 -2.33 -38.07
CA GLU A 365 9.37 -1.99 -37.74
C GLU A 365 8.35 -3.15 -37.92
N GLU A 366 8.74 -4.20 -38.62
CA GLU A 366 7.91 -5.36 -38.94
C GLU A 366 7.84 -6.40 -37.81
N SER A 367 8.67 -6.30 -36.76
CA SER A 367 8.76 -7.29 -35.68
C SER A 367 8.17 -6.73 -34.40
N ALA A 368 6.89 -6.92 -34.18
CA ALA A 368 6.21 -6.46 -32.96
C ALA A 368 5.19 -7.50 -32.46
N ILE A 369 4.98 -7.52 -31.16
CA ILE A 369 3.81 -8.19 -30.58
C ILE A 369 2.61 -7.27 -30.76
N GLU A 370 1.54 -7.78 -31.35
CA GLU A 370 0.27 -7.08 -31.54
C GLU A 370 -0.79 -7.66 -30.61
N ILE A 371 -1.55 -6.79 -29.93
CA ILE A 371 -2.65 -7.13 -29.04
C ILE A 371 -3.92 -6.49 -29.57
N ALA A 372 -4.96 -7.30 -29.84
CA ALA A 372 -6.28 -6.83 -30.22
C ALA A 372 -7.30 -7.13 -29.13
N TYR A 373 -8.32 -6.27 -28.99
CA TYR A 373 -9.36 -6.40 -27.98
C TYR A 373 -10.74 -6.60 -28.58
N VAL A 374 -11.62 -7.32 -27.85
CA VAL A 374 -13.01 -7.55 -28.21
C VAL A 374 -13.85 -6.30 -27.93
N GLY A 375 -13.96 -5.37 -28.88
CA GLY A 375 -14.82 -4.20 -28.76
C GLY A 375 -14.21 -3.02 -28.00
N ASP A 376 -15.08 -2.17 -27.46
CA ASP A 376 -14.72 -0.90 -26.81
C ASP A 376 -14.44 -1.05 -25.31
N TYR A 377 -14.51 0.06 -24.57
CA TYR A 377 -14.21 0.09 -23.14
C TYR A 377 -15.17 -0.75 -22.27
N THR A 378 -16.35 -1.14 -22.76
CA THR A 378 -17.29 -2.00 -22.01
C THR A 378 -16.77 -3.41 -21.81
N LYS A 379 -15.81 -3.80 -22.66
CA LYS A 379 -15.07 -5.07 -22.60
C LYS A 379 -13.57 -4.82 -22.41
N TYR A 380 -13.24 -3.95 -21.50
CA TYR A 380 -11.94 -3.32 -21.33
C TYR A 380 -10.78 -4.33 -21.27
N TYR A 381 -10.97 -5.47 -20.61
CA TYR A 381 -9.92 -6.48 -20.45
C TYR A 381 -10.05 -7.69 -21.39
N GLU A 382 -11.07 -7.75 -22.26
CA GLU A 382 -11.24 -8.88 -23.18
C GLU A 382 -10.29 -8.73 -24.38
N ILE A 383 -9.14 -9.44 -24.34
CA ILE A 383 -8.23 -9.57 -25.48
C ILE A 383 -8.89 -10.48 -26.50
N ASP A 384 -8.92 -10.11 -27.78
CA ASP A 384 -9.39 -10.96 -28.88
C ASP A 384 -8.27 -11.93 -29.29
N TYR A 385 -7.10 -11.38 -29.64
CA TYR A 385 -5.93 -12.18 -29.95
C TYR A 385 -4.63 -11.44 -29.63
N ILE A 386 -3.57 -12.24 -29.53
CA ILE A 386 -2.18 -11.77 -29.52
C ILE A 386 -1.45 -12.41 -30.69
N LYS A 387 -0.64 -11.60 -31.42
CA LYS A 387 0.31 -12.12 -32.43
C LYS A 387 1.73 -11.79 -31.98
N ASP A 388 2.64 -12.73 -32.17
CA ASP A 388 4.05 -12.48 -31.97
C ASP A 388 4.72 -11.81 -33.18
N GLY A 389 6.01 -11.49 -33.07
CA GLY A 389 6.77 -10.80 -34.11
C GLY A 389 6.93 -11.54 -35.43
N VAL A 390 6.55 -12.81 -35.52
CA VAL A 390 6.52 -13.60 -36.77
C VAL A 390 5.11 -13.97 -37.20
N GLY A 391 4.08 -13.40 -36.56
CA GLY A 391 2.67 -13.55 -36.94
C GLY A 391 1.97 -14.79 -36.39
N ARG A 392 2.60 -15.55 -35.46
CA ARG A 392 1.94 -16.69 -34.80
C ARG A 392 0.83 -16.16 -33.86
N LYS A 393 -0.37 -16.74 -33.94
CA LYS A 393 -1.57 -16.22 -33.33
C LYS A 393 -2.02 -17.04 -32.12
N TYR A 394 -2.46 -16.32 -31.08
CA TYR A 394 -3.07 -16.85 -29.87
C TYR A 394 -4.46 -16.19 -29.71
N ASP A 395 -5.54 -16.95 -29.85
CA ASP A 395 -6.91 -16.49 -29.73
C ASP A 395 -7.42 -16.70 -28.30
N PHE A 396 -8.12 -15.70 -27.78
CA PHE A 396 -8.75 -15.73 -26.46
C PHE A 396 -10.27 -15.91 -26.63
N ASN A 397 -10.83 -16.95 -26.05
CA ASN A 397 -12.24 -17.26 -26.16
C ASN A 397 -12.95 -17.03 -24.80
N TYR A 398 -14.14 -16.43 -24.85
CA TYR A 398 -14.90 -16.03 -23.67
C TYR A 398 -16.31 -16.62 -23.67
N THR A 399 -16.82 -16.93 -22.48
CA THR A 399 -18.24 -17.23 -22.24
C THR A 399 -18.68 -16.39 -21.05
N ASP A 400 -19.78 -15.65 -21.21
CA ASP A 400 -20.32 -14.74 -20.18
C ASP A 400 -19.28 -13.78 -19.58
N GLY A 401 -18.39 -13.23 -20.44
CA GLY A 401 -17.35 -12.29 -20.08
C GLY A 401 -16.16 -12.89 -19.31
N LYS A 402 -16.05 -14.23 -19.25
CA LYS A 402 -14.94 -14.96 -18.62
C LYS A 402 -14.13 -15.73 -19.66
N LEU A 403 -12.81 -15.67 -19.56
CA LEU A 403 -11.90 -16.41 -20.41
C LEU A 403 -12.13 -17.92 -20.23
N THR A 404 -12.50 -18.62 -21.29
CA THR A 404 -12.69 -20.09 -21.27
C THR A 404 -11.51 -20.86 -21.81
N ASP A 405 -10.83 -20.31 -22.79
CA ASP A 405 -9.61 -20.92 -23.31
C ASP A 405 -8.72 -19.90 -24.06
N ILE A 406 -7.43 -20.25 -24.15
CA ILE A 406 -6.48 -19.64 -25.08
C ILE A 406 -6.04 -20.73 -26.07
N SER A 407 -6.23 -20.45 -27.36
CA SER A 407 -5.94 -21.36 -28.45
C SER A 407 -4.78 -20.83 -29.30
N TYR A 408 -3.71 -21.60 -29.43
CA TYR A 408 -2.56 -21.30 -30.27
C TYR A 408 -2.68 -21.97 -31.64
N TYR A 409 -2.56 -21.19 -32.69
CA TYR A 409 -2.69 -21.63 -34.10
C TYR A 409 -1.36 -21.71 -34.86
N GLY A 410 -0.27 -21.12 -34.30
CA GLY A 410 0.93 -20.90 -35.09
C GLY A 410 0.62 -20.01 -36.30
N ASN A 411 1.13 -20.41 -37.46
CA ASN A 411 0.82 -19.78 -38.75
C ASN A 411 -0.19 -20.62 -39.55
N THR A 412 -1.06 -21.37 -38.89
CA THR A 412 -2.06 -22.26 -39.49
C THR A 412 -3.47 -21.86 -39.07
N ASN A 413 -4.48 -22.43 -39.68
CA ASN A 413 -5.88 -22.25 -39.27
C ASN A 413 -6.35 -23.39 -38.33
N THR A 414 -5.43 -24.21 -37.83
CA THR A 414 -5.75 -25.32 -36.93
C THR A 414 -5.16 -25.06 -35.55
N VAL A 415 -5.94 -25.33 -34.51
CA VAL A 415 -5.48 -25.23 -33.11
C VAL A 415 -4.39 -26.27 -32.86
N LEU A 416 -3.20 -25.82 -32.50
CA LEU A 416 -2.05 -26.64 -32.18
C LEU A 416 -1.89 -26.93 -30.70
N LYS A 417 -2.21 -25.96 -29.85
CA LYS A 417 -2.22 -26.07 -28.40
C LYS A 417 -3.43 -25.31 -27.84
N LYS A 418 -3.98 -25.78 -26.72
CA LYS A 418 -5.10 -25.13 -26.05
C LYS A 418 -4.96 -25.24 -24.53
N VAL A 419 -5.12 -24.14 -23.83
CA VAL A 419 -5.25 -24.09 -22.36
C VAL A 419 -6.67 -23.68 -22.01
N THR A 420 -7.29 -24.36 -21.04
CA THR A 420 -8.69 -24.11 -20.66
C THR A 420 -8.82 -23.72 -19.18
N TYR A 421 -9.80 -22.87 -18.90
CA TYR A 421 -10.02 -22.24 -17.59
C TYR A 421 -11.40 -22.57 -17.06
N GLN A 422 -11.50 -22.84 -15.74
CA GLN A 422 -12.75 -23.10 -15.06
C GLN A 422 -12.89 -22.20 -13.83
N TYR A 423 -14.11 -21.75 -13.59
CA TYR A 423 -14.43 -20.79 -12.52
C TYR A 423 -15.54 -21.32 -11.62
N ASP A 424 -15.58 -20.84 -10.37
CA ASP A 424 -16.72 -21.02 -9.49
C ASP A 424 -17.84 -20.01 -9.79
N SER A 425 -18.94 -20.11 -9.07
CA SER A 425 -20.09 -19.17 -9.18
C SER A 425 -19.73 -17.74 -8.76
N GLY A 426 -18.65 -17.53 -8.01
CA GLY A 426 -18.13 -16.23 -7.59
C GLY A 426 -17.09 -15.65 -8.58
N SER A 427 -16.95 -16.25 -9.77
CA SER A 427 -15.97 -15.84 -10.78
C SER A 427 -14.50 -16.00 -10.36
N LYS A 428 -14.22 -16.91 -9.43
CA LYS A 428 -12.86 -17.26 -9.02
C LYS A 428 -12.32 -18.39 -9.90
N LEU A 429 -11.09 -18.24 -10.40
CA LEU A 429 -10.42 -19.26 -11.21
C LEU A 429 -10.09 -20.47 -10.34
N THR A 430 -10.72 -21.63 -10.61
CA THR A 430 -10.54 -22.84 -9.79
C THR A 430 -9.67 -23.89 -10.41
N LYS A 431 -9.58 -23.92 -11.76
CA LYS A 431 -8.80 -24.94 -12.45
C LYS A 431 -8.29 -24.43 -13.79
N VAL A 432 -7.06 -24.81 -14.12
CA VAL A 432 -6.49 -24.63 -15.46
C VAL A 432 -6.02 -25.98 -15.97
N THR A 433 -6.40 -26.30 -17.21
CA THR A 433 -6.02 -27.56 -17.85
C THR A 433 -5.16 -27.24 -19.06
N TYR A 434 -4.01 -27.89 -19.14
CA TYR A 434 -2.99 -27.72 -20.18
C TYR A 434 -3.19 -28.65 -21.36
N PRO A 435 -2.46 -28.44 -22.50
CA PRO A 435 -2.61 -29.25 -23.70
C PRO A 435 -2.29 -30.76 -23.52
N ASP A 436 -1.48 -31.10 -22.53
CA ASP A 436 -1.11 -32.46 -22.14
C ASP A 436 -2.17 -33.17 -21.28
N GLY A 437 -3.25 -32.47 -20.91
CA GLY A 437 -4.31 -32.96 -20.04
C GLY A 437 -4.07 -32.77 -18.55
N GLU A 438 -2.87 -32.37 -18.14
CA GLU A 438 -2.54 -32.04 -16.77
C GLU A 438 -3.27 -30.79 -16.32
N SER A 439 -3.48 -30.64 -15.01
CA SER A 439 -4.20 -29.47 -14.48
C SER A 439 -3.73 -29.02 -13.11
N VAL A 440 -3.78 -27.71 -12.89
CA VAL A 440 -3.55 -27.05 -11.60
C VAL A 440 -4.87 -26.57 -11.02
N LYS A 441 -4.94 -26.43 -9.68
CA LYS A 441 -6.17 -26.07 -8.98
C LYS A 441 -5.91 -24.95 -7.98
N TYR A 442 -6.93 -24.12 -7.77
CA TYR A 442 -6.90 -22.97 -6.84
C TYR A 442 -8.09 -22.97 -5.92
N TYR A 443 -7.86 -22.64 -4.67
CA TYR A 443 -8.90 -22.55 -3.65
C TYR A 443 -8.87 -21.17 -2.99
N TYR A 444 -10.05 -20.70 -2.57
CA TYR A 444 -10.23 -19.35 -2.04
C TYR A 444 -10.96 -19.35 -0.70
N GLY A 445 -10.56 -18.41 0.16
CA GLY A 445 -11.25 -18.06 1.39
C GLY A 445 -11.40 -16.54 1.48
N ASN A 446 -12.60 -16.02 1.78
CA ASN A 446 -12.86 -14.58 1.89
C ASN A 446 -12.32 -13.75 0.70
N GLN A 447 -12.50 -14.26 -0.51
CA GLN A 447 -12.00 -13.67 -1.78
C GLN A 447 -10.48 -13.74 -2.01
N CYS A 448 -9.68 -14.18 -1.04
CA CYS A 448 -8.24 -14.37 -1.19
C CYS A 448 -7.92 -15.78 -1.68
N LEU A 449 -6.86 -15.92 -2.47
CA LEU A 449 -6.30 -17.22 -2.86
C LEU A 449 -5.66 -17.89 -1.63
N VAL A 450 -6.26 -18.95 -1.11
CA VAL A 450 -5.76 -19.64 0.09
C VAL A 450 -4.92 -20.86 -0.22
N SER A 451 -4.99 -21.40 -1.45
CA SER A 451 -4.19 -22.57 -1.82
C SER A 451 -4.02 -22.67 -3.33
N ALA A 452 -2.82 -23.07 -3.75
CA ALA A 452 -2.47 -23.38 -5.13
C ALA A 452 -1.85 -24.79 -5.20
N TYR A 453 -2.38 -25.65 -6.07
CA TYR A 453 -2.01 -27.05 -6.23
C TYR A 453 -1.35 -27.29 -7.59
N ASN A 454 -0.18 -27.87 -7.57
CA ASN A 454 0.49 -28.38 -8.75
C ASN A 454 -0.17 -29.67 -9.28
N THR A 455 0.25 -30.16 -10.42
CA THR A 455 -0.26 -31.34 -11.11
C THR A 455 -0.04 -32.65 -10.33
N ASP A 456 0.98 -32.72 -9.50
CA ASP A 456 1.40 -33.84 -8.65
C ASP A 456 0.86 -33.79 -7.20
N ASP A 457 -0.15 -32.91 -6.96
CA ASP A 457 -0.73 -32.61 -5.65
C ASP A 457 0.19 -31.90 -4.64
N TYR A 458 1.44 -31.55 -5.02
CA TYR A 458 2.21 -30.58 -4.25
C TYR A 458 1.45 -29.26 -4.19
N HIS A 459 1.33 -28.67 -3.01
CA HIS A 459 0.59 -27.42 -2.86
C HIS A 459 1.11 -26.55 -1.73
N VAL A 460 0.81 -25.26 -1.87
CA VAL A 460 1.11 -24.24 -0.87
C VAL A 460 -0.21 -23.61 -0.40
N THR A 461 -0.31 -23.39 0.91
CA THR A 461 -1.43 -22.67 1.52
C THR A 461 -0.97 -21.36 2.12
N PHE A 462 -1.83 -20.34 2.03
CA PHE A 462 -1.58 -19.00 2.54
C PHE A 462 -2.63 -18.63 3.59
N ASN A 463 -2.18 -18.12 4.73
CA ASN A 463 -3.03 -17.47 5.71
C ASN A 463 -2.90 -15.95 5.55
N TYR A 464 -3.96 -15.24 5.92
CA TYR A 464 -4.02 -13.78 5.77
C TYR A 464 -4.48 -13.11 7.06
N THR A 465 -4.19 -11.82 7.16
CA THR A 465 -4.82 -10.96 8.15
C THR A 465 -6.34 -11.02 8.00
N ASN A 466 -7.05 -11.23 9.12
CA ASN A 466 -8.52 -11.33 9.13
C ASN A 466 -9.14 -9.92 9.14
N TYR A 467 -9.16 -9.26 7.99
CA TYR A 467 -9.86 -7.98 7.88
C TYR A 467 -11.33 -8.16 7.55
N THR A 468 -12.18 -7.56 8.36
CA THR A 468 -13.62 -7.48 8.11
C THR A 468 -14.02 -6.33 7.20
N SER A 469 -13.08 -5.44 6.86
CA SER A 469 -13.30 -4.24 6.04
C SER A 469 -12.64 -4.37 4.67
N SER A 470 -13.41 -4.13 3.61
CA SER A 470 -12.92 -4.10 2.22
C SER A 470 -11.95 -2.94 1.91
N SER A 471 -11.78 -2.00 2.84
CA SER A 471 -10.88 -0.84 2.69
C SER A 471 -9.43 -1.14 3.08
N LYS A 472 -9.13 -2.34 3.61
CA LYS A 472 -7.81 -2.70 4.12
C LYS A 472 -7.10 -3.67 3.18
N ALA A 473 -5.78 -3.50 3.05
CA ALA A 473 -4.94 -4.44 2.29
C ALA A 473 -4.80 -5.75 3.06
N ASN A 474 -5.06 -6.87 2.40
CA ASN A 474 -4.74 -8.17 2.99
C ASN A 474 -3.23 -8.40 2.94
N ARG A 475 -2.70 -9.08 3.97
CA ARG A 475 -1.29 -9.47 4.08
C ARG A 475 -1.17 -10.94 4.34
N VAL A 476 -0.19 -11.60 3.74
CA VAL A 476 0.13 -13.00 4.05
C VAL A 476 0.72 -13.08 5.45
N THR A 477 0.09 -13.84 6.34
CA THR A 477 0.57 -14.05 7.73
C THR A 477 1.05 -15.49 7.99
N GLY A 478 0.89 -16.37 7.01
CA GLY A 478 1.39 -17.74 7.13
C GLY A 478 1.46 -18.42 5.78
N ILE A 479 2.45 -19.29 5.66
CA ILE A 479 2.76 -20.06 4.46
C ILE A 479 3.02 -21.51 4.89
N LYS A 480 2.33 -22.46 4.28
CA LYS A 480 2.57 -23.89 4.53
C LYS A 480 2.67 -24.66 3.24
N GLU A 481 3.67 -25.49 3.16
CA GLU A 481 3.91 -26.38 2.03
C GLU A 481 3.49 -27.81 2.35
N TYR A 482 2.96 -28.47 1.36
CA TYR A 482 2.56 -29.88 1.44
C TYR A 482 3.04 -30.60 0.19
N GLY A 483 3.76 -31.70 0.40
CA GLY A 483 4.11 -32.64 -0.66
C GLY A 483 2.89 -33.48 -1.08
N SER A 484 3.10 -34.33 -2.07
CA SER A 484 2.11 -35.32 -2.48
C SER A 484 1.66 -36.16 -1.27
N GLN A 485 0.39 -36.57 -1.22
CA GLN A 485 -0.23 -37.31 -0.13
C GLN A 485 -0.25 -36.57 1.24
N GLY A 486 -0.14 -35.22 1.21
CA GLY A 486 -0.25 -34.39 2.41
C GLY A 486 0.97 -34.45 3.35
N THR A 487 2.11 -34.87 2.84
CA THR A 487 3.39 -34.77 3.59
C THR A 487 3.67 -33.31 3.91
N LYS A 488 3.86 -32.99 5.19
CA LYS A 488 4.14 -31.61 5.64
C LYS A 488 5.55 -31.19 5.26
N GLY A 489 5.65 -30.03 4.64
CA GLY A 489 6.89 -29.35 4.29
C GLY A 489 7.16 -28.13 5.17
N GLY A 490 7.52 -27.01 4.56
CA GLY A 490 7.72 -25.74 5.23
C GLY A 490 6.46 -25.22 5.94
N ASP A 491 6.65 -24.63 7.13
CA ASP A 491 5.59 -23.96 7.89
C ASP A 491 6.17 -22.65 8.44
N ILE A 492 5.72 -21.50 7.87
CA ILE A 492 6.26 -20.17 8.18
C ILE A 492 5.12 -19.27 8.65
N SER A 493 5.32 -18.61 9.77
CA SER A 493 4.50 -17.48 10.22
C SER A 493 5.16 -16.17 9.87
N VAL A 494 4.37 -15.14 9.54
CA VAL A 494 4.86 -13.79 9.19
C VAL A 494 4.17 -12.77 10.09
N ILE A 495 4.96 -11.95 10.75
CA ILE A 495 4.52 -10.87 11.63
C ILE A 495 4.98 -9.54 11.04
N TYR A 496 4.05 -8.62 10.87
CA TYR A 496 4.33 -7.26 10.38
C TYR A 496 4.15 -6.27 11.52
N THR A 497 5.18 -5.47 11.74
CA THR A 497 5.12 -4.25 12.53
C THR A 497 5.52 -3.07 11.64
N PRO A 498 5.33 -1.82 12.05
CA PRO A 498 5.83 -0.69 11.27
C PRO A 498 7.32 -0.83 10.98
N PHE A 499 7.67 -0.77 9.69
CA PHE A 499 9.07 -0.85 9.21
C PHE A 499 9.82 -2.13 9.56
N GLN A 500 9.11 -3.19 9.96
CA GLN A 500 9.74 -4.48 10.28
C GLN A 500 8.84 -5.64 9.91
N THR A 501 9.43 -6.69 9.33
CA THR A 501 8.78 -7.98 9.06
C THR A 501 9.60 -9.10 9.67
N GLU A 502 8.94 -9.96 10.44
CA GLU A 502 9.57 -11.14 11.04
C GLU A 502 9.00 -12.42 10.43
N TYR A 503 9.87 -13.28 9.95
CA TYR A 503 9.56 -14.63 9.49
C TYR A 503 9.96 -15.62 10.58
N ILE A 504 9.04 -16.52 10.93
CA ILE A 504 9.25 -17.55 11.94
C ILE A 504 9.06 -18.91 11.28
N ASN A 505 10.10 -19.72 11.25
CA ASN A 505 10.01 -21.12 10.84
C ASN A 505 9.39 -21.94 11.99
N ASN A 506 8.13 -22.33 11.86
CA ASN A 506 7.42 -23.07 12.90
C ASN A 506 7.94 -24.51 13.10
N ASN A 507 8.72 -25.05 12.17
CA ASN A 507 9.30 -26.39 12.29
C ASN A 507 10.58 -26.39 13.14
N THR A 508 11.39 -25.33 13.06
CA THR A 508 12.69 -25.23 13.74
C THR A 508 12.71 -24.20 14.88
N GLY A 509 11.81 -23.21 14.82
CA GLY A 509 11.81 -22.05 15.71
C GLY A 509 12.76 -20.94 15.27
N ASP A 510 13.44 -21.08 14.13
CA ASP A 510 14.32 -20.05 13.61
C ASP A 510 13.55 -18.82 13.18
N THR A 511 14.15 -17.66 13.38
CA THR A 511 13.56 -16.36 12.99
C THR A 511 14.49 -15.60 12.07
N GLU A 512 13.87 -14.83 11.17
CA GLU A 512 14.54 -13.85 10.32
C GLU A 512 13.75 -12.55 10.37
N THR A 513 14.40 -11.46 10.73
CA THR A 513 13.79 -10.16 10.84
C THR A 513 14.38 -9.21 9.81
N LEU A 514 13.51 -8.56 9.07
CA LEU A 514 13.82 -7.55 8.05
C LEU A 514 13.38 -6.19 8.58
N VAL A 515 14.26 -5.19 8.53
CA VAL A 515 14.00 -3.82 8.96
C VAL A 515 14.07 -2.90 7.74
N PHE A 516 13.06 -2.06 7.60
CA PHE A 516 12.89 -1.18 6.45
C PHE A 516 13.03 0.29 6.84
N SER A 517 13.47 1.11 5.89
CA SER A 517 13.38 2.56 5.98
C SER A 517 11.93 3.03 5.88
N ASN A 518 11.70 4.32 6.13
CA ASN A 518 10.40 4.95 5.87
C ASN A 518 10.00 4.91 4.38
N ASP A 519 10.97 4.71 3.50
CA ASP A 519 10.75 4.63 2.05
C ASP A 519 10.49 3.19 1.58
N GLY A 520 10.60 2.20 2.48
CA GLY A 520 10.41 0.78 2.19
C GLY A 520 11.68 0.07 1.75
N ASP A 521 12.86 0.73 1.84
CA ASP A 521 14.14 0.09 1.54
C ASP A 521 14.53 -0.85 2.67
N LEU A 522 15.06 -2.01 2.35
CA LEU A 522 15.55 -2.98 3.33
C LEU A 522 16.89 -2.52 3.92
N ILE A 523 16.87 -1.93 5.10
CA ILE A 523 18.09 -1.38 5.75
C ILE A 523 18.87 -2.39 6.56
N SER A 524 18.25 -3.43 7.10
CA SER A 524 18.97 -4.52 7.76
C SER A 524 18.16 -5.81 7.82
N THR A 525 18.87 -6.92 7.90
CA THR A 525 18.31 -8.23 8.25
C THR A 525 19.09 -8.82 9.40
N TYR A 526 18.43 -9.56 10.27
CA TYR A 526 19.08 -10.37 11.31
C TYR A 526 18.28 -11.65 11.56
N ASN A 527 18.96 -12.71 11.92
CA ASN A 527 18.34 -14.01 12.17
C ASN A 527 18.65 -14.54 13.58
N SER A 528 18.00 -15.63 13.97
CA SER A 528 18.19 -16.31 15.25
C SER A 528 19.62 -16.82 15.49
N ASP A 529 20.42 -17.02 14.44
CA ASP A 529 21.81 -17.46 14.54
C ASP A 529 22.79 -16.31 14.83
N GLY A 530 22.29 -15.07 14.84
CA GLY A 530 23.05 -13.85 15.10
C GLY A 530 23.74 -13.26 13.86
N TYR A 531 23.43 -13.74 12.66
CA TYR A 531 23.89 -13.07 11.43
C TYR A 531 23.12 -11.78 11.23
N VAL A 532 23.85 -10.72 10.91
CA VAL A 532 23.30 -9.38 10.65
C VAL A 532 23.81 -8.92 9.30
N THR A 533 22.91 -8.46 8.45
CA THR A 533 23.25 -7.77 7.22
C THR A 533 22.75 -6.32 7.32
N VAL A 534 23.56 -5.36 6.95
CA VAL A 534 23.21 -3.94 6.91
C VAL A 534 23.40 -3.43 5.50
N ASN A 535 22.39 -2.76 4.98
CA ASN A 535 22.37 -2.16 3.65
C ASN A 535 22.46 -0.63 3.79
N GLU A 536 23.34 -0.03 3.01
CA GLU A 536 23.46 1.42 2.89
C GLU A 536 22.93 1.85 1.54
N TYR A 537 22.10 2.89 1.55
CA TYR A 537 21.50 3.46 0.36
C TYR A 537 21.96 4.91 0.17
N ALA A 538 22.35 5.26 -1.06
CA ALA A 538 22.52 6.64 -1.46
C ALA A 538 21.19 7.13 -2.05
N LYS A 539 20.72 8.28 -1.60
CA LYS A 539 19.59 8.96 -2.23
C LYS A 539 20.07 9.59 -3.53
N SER A 540 19.38 9.30 -4.63
CA SER A 540 19.64 9.99 -5.90
C SER A 540 19.31 11.48 -5.73
N SER A 541 20.25 12.35 -6.12
CA SER A 541 20.03 13.81 -6.13
C SER A 541 19.12 14.26 -7.27
N GLU A 542 18.83 13.38 -8.23
CA GLU A 542 18.12 13.70 -9.48
C GLU A 542 16.73 13.07 -9.56
N ALA A 543 16.46 12.01 -8.79
CA ALA A 543 15.18 11.32 -8.85
C ALA A 543 14.49 11.39 -7.47
N HIS A 544 13.38 12.04 -7.40
CA HIS A 544 12.34 12.11 -6.35
C HIS A 544 12.47 11.14 -5.15
N GLY A 545 13.67 11.06 -4.53
CA GLY A 545 13.90 10.28 -3.31
C GLY A 545 14.10 8.77 -3.50
N VAL A 546 14.41 8.30 -4.69
CA VAL A 546 14.79 6.90 -4.92
C VAL A 546 16.14 6.62 -4.29
N SER A 547 16.20 5.57 -3.52
CA SER A 547 17.42 5.10 -2.86
C SER A 547 18.08 4.01 -3.71
N SER A 548 19.35 4.18 -4.02
CA SER A 548 20.16 3.14 -4.68
C SER A 548 21.02 2.43 -3.63
N LEU A 549 20.99 1.09 -3.62
CA LEU A 549 21.85 0.29 -2.75
C LEU A 549 23.32 0.54 -3.11
N VAL A 550 24.10 1.01 -2.13
CA VAL A 550 25.52 1.33 -2.31
C VAL A 550 26.41 0.24 -1.73
N ASN A 551 26.12 -0.20 -0.52
CA ASN A 551 26.90 -1.20 0.21
C ASN A 551 26.01 -2.18 0.96
N THR A 552 26.52 -3.41 1.11
CA THR A 552 25.96 -4.45 1.99
C THR A 552 27.10 -4.98 2.86
N TYR A 553 26.92 -5.03 4.17
CA TYR A 553 27.90 -5.49 5.18
C TYR A 553 27.42 -6.74 5.88
#